data_ee74a41497cc00dfea2cab8ddb37743d
#
_entry.id   ee74a41497cc00dfea2cab8ddb37743d
#
_cell.length_a   1.000
_cell.length_b   1.000
_cell.length_c   1.000
_cell.angle_alpha   90.00
_cell.angle_beta   90.00
_cell.angle_gamma   90.00
#
_symmetry.space_group_name_H-M   'P 1'
#
loop_
_entity.id
_entity.type
_entity.pdbx_description
1 polymer ?
#
loop_
_entity_poly.entity_id
_entity_poly.type
_entity_poly.pdbx_seq_one_letter_code
_entity_poly.pdbx_strand_id
1 'polypeptide(L)'
;SDTRYDSTYKRATEFKAPFDEQIAAAKDGDMLAPVVSGDEWMMAKVLKSAMRPDSLRASIICLFSQNYHPSITRSNDQAKQLADSVLTLVKSGAMTFEQAVEQFSDDSQEARTHGDQGWQLDGSYGIFNEQLVNAANGESFIFALPNENGYFVIKQTGKTTPVKKYRVAMVTRDIVYSEATDERVRNAANTFAAANRTAAEMDDAARKENLNVRSLMVISSTPSINNMA
;
A
#
# COMPACT_ATOMS: atom_id res chain seq x y z
N SER A 1 -10.84 -13.26 -6.43
CA SER A 1 -10.12 -12.50 -5.38
C SER A 1 -10.56 -11.05 -5.45
N ASP A 2 -11.10 -10.52 -4.37
CA ASP A 2 -11.47 -9.11 -4.25
C ASP A 2 -10.25 -8.23 -3.91
N THR A 3 -9.08 -8.84 -3.82
CA THR A 3 -7.83 -8.14 -3.51
C THR A 3 -7.33 -7.41 -4.74
N ARG A 4 -7.26 -6.08 -4.68
CA ARG A 4 -6.64 -5.25 -5.72
C ARG A 4 -5.15 -5.56 -5.81
N TYR A 5 -4.63 -5.66 -7.03
CA TYR A 5 -3.20 -5.77 -7.25
C TYR A 5 -2.47 -4.53 -6.74
N ASP A 6 -1.55 -4.74 -5.80
CA ASP A 6 -0.64 -3.71 -5.30
C ASP A 6 0.66 -3.76 -6.12
N SER A 7 0.92 -2.73 -6.89
CA SER A 7 2.10 -2.62 -7.76
C SER A 7 3.33 -2.05 -7.05
N THR A 8 3.24 -1.77 -5.76
CA THR A 8 4.38 -1.23 -4.99
C THR A 8 5.44 -2.28 -4.73
N TYR A 9 6.67 -1.82 -4.54
CA TYR A 9 7.77 -2.67 -4.12
C TYR A 9 7.84 -2.72 -2.60
N LYS A 10 7.94 -3.94 -2.03
CA LYS A 10 8.02 -4.19 -0.60
C LYS A 10 9.24 -5.04 -0.26
N ARG A 11 9.79 -4.90 0.94
CA ARG A 11 10.79 -5.85 1.45
C ARG A 11 10.14 -7.22 1.65
N ALA A 12 10.92 -8.29 1.57
CA ALA A 12 10.41 -9.64 1.86
C ALA A 12 9.74 -9.70 3.24
N THR A 13 10.32 -9.06 4.24
CA THR A 13 9.82 -9.02 5.63
C THR A 13 8.50 -8.28 5.83
N GLU A 14 8.00 -7.58 4.82
CA GLU A 14 6.68 -6.91 4.85
C GLU A 14 5.53 -7.84 4.39
N PHE A 15 5.86 -9.03 3.91
CA PHE A 15 4.88 -10.06 3.59
C PHE A 15 4.65 -10.97 4.80
N LYS A 16 3.43 -11.49 4.95
CA LYS A 16 3.12 -12.43 6.03
C LYS A 16 3.85 -13.76 5.84
N ALA A 17 4.29 -14.36 6.94
CA ALA A 17 4.82 -15.72 6.92
C ALA A 17 3.77 -16.72 6.38
N PRO A 18 4.21 -17.75 5.65
CA PRO A 18 5.59 -18.12 5.31
C PRO A 18 6.08 -17.51 3.98
N PHE A 19 5.37 -16.52 3.40
CA PHE A 19 5.76 -15.92 2.13
C PHE A 19 7.01 -15.04 2.22
N ASP A 20 7.29 -14.44 3.35
CA ASP A 20 8.49 -13.63 3.58
C ASP A 20 9.77 -14.37 3.21
N GLU A 21 9.96 -15.59 3.73
CA GLU A 21 11.14 -16.44 3.43
C GLU A 21 11.13 -16.94 1.97
N GLN A 22 9.95 -17.36 1.47
CA GLN A 22 9.82 -17.84 0.10
C GLN A 22 10.12 -16.72 -0.92
N ILE A 23 9.61 -15.49 -0.68
CA ILE A 23 9.87 -14.32 -1.54
C ILE A 23 11.36 -13.94 -1.48
N ALA A 24 11.98 -13.98 -0.29
CA ALA A 24 13.40 -13.67 -0.15
C ALA A 24 14.31 -14.60 -0.99
N ALA A 25 13.92 -15.87 -1.10
CA ALA A 25 14.64 -16.88 -1.86
C ALA A 25 14.30 -16.93 -3.36
N ALA A 26 13.16 -16.34 -3.75
CA ALA A 26 12.63 -16.46 -5.10
C ALA A 26 13.35 -15.58 -6.13
N LYS A 27 13.20 -15.95 -7.40
CA LYS A 27 13.63 -15.21 -8.58
C LYS A 27 12.44 -14.52 -9.26
N ASP A 28 12.75 -13.56 -10.10
CA ASP A 28 11.74 -12.89 -10.94
C ASP A 28 11.02 -13.93 -11.82
N GLY A 29 9.70 -13.92 -11.76
CA GLY A 29 8.83 -14.85 -12.48
C GLY A 29 8.38 -16.09 -11.70
N ASP A 30 9.00 -16.41 -10.56
CA ASP A 30 8.66 -17.58 -9.77
C ASP A 30 7.24 -17.52 -9.23
N MET A 31 6.55 -18.67 -9.33
CA MET A 31 5.27 -18.91 -8.69
C MET A 31 5.54 -19.63 -7.37
N LEU A 32 5.07 -19.03 -6.26
CA LEU A 32 5.22 -19.60 -4.93
C LEU A 32 4.11 -20.61 -4.66
N ALA A 33 4.44 -21.67 -3.92
CA ALA A 33 3.48 -22.70 -3.56
C ALA A 33 2.32 -22.11 -2.75
N PRO A 34 1.08 -22.59 -2.97
CA PRO A 34 -0.05 -22.16 -2.15
C PRO A 34 0.15 -22.51 -0.69
N VAL A 35 -0.21 -21.59 0.18
CA VAL A 35 -0.17 -21.76 1.64
C VAL A 35 -1.50 -21.40 2.27
N VAL A 36 -1.76 -21.97 3.44
CA VAL A 36 -2.88 -21.57 4.30
C VAL A 36 -2.37 -20.55 5.31
N SER A 37 -3.04 -19.42 5.41
CA SER A 37 -2.77 -18.39 6.42
C SER A 37 -4.09 -17.93 7.04
N GLY A 38 -4.33 -18.34 8.30
CA GLY A 38 -5.64 -18.16 8.92
C GLY A 38 -6.71 -18.95 8.16
N ASP A 39 -7.79 -18.26 7.79
CA ASP A 39 -8.94 -18.85 7.08
C ASP A 39 -8.84 -18.67 5.54
N GLU A 40 -7.65 -18.39 5.00
CA GLU A 40 -7.46 -18.14 3.58
C GLU A 40 -6.41 -19.07 2.95
N TRP A 41 -6.68 -19.51 1.73
CA TRP A 41 -5.66 -19.98 0.82
C TRP A 41 -5.01 -18.78 0.14
N MET A 42 -3.68 -18.75 0.16
CA MET A 42 -2.89 -17.69 -0.46
C MET A 42 -1.92 -18.29 -1.48
N MET A 43 -1.79 -17.62 -2.62
CA MET A 43 -0.82 -17.94 -3.66
C MET A 43 -0.17 -16.64 -4.13
N ALA A 44 1.13 -16.67 -4.43
CA ALA A 44 1.87 -15.50 -4.86
C ALA A 44 2.76 -15.78 -6.07
N LYS A 45 2.98 -14.74 -6.88
CA LYS A 45 3.97 -14.74 -7.96
C LYS A 45 4.90 -13.55 -7.77
N VAL A 46 6.20 -13.80 -7.73
CA VAL A 46 7.21 -12.75 -7.74
C VAL A 46 7.31 -12.20 -9.16
N LEU A 47 6.88 -10.96 -9.36
CA LEU A 47 6.89 -10.34 -10.69
C LEU A 47 8.25 -9.75 -11.00
N LYS A 48 8.86 -9.06 -10.04
CA LYS A 48 10.17 -8.44 -10.18
C LYS A 48 10.81 -8.16 -8.83
N SER A 49 12.13 -8.24 -8.78
CA SER A 49 12.95 -7.76 -7.67
C SER A 49 13.86 -6.63 -8.14
N ALA A 50 14.17 -5.70 -7.24
CA ALA A 50 15.06 -4.57 -7.52
C ALA A 50 15.72 -4.05 -6.25
N MET A 51 16.91 -3.47 -6.38
CA MET A 51 17.54 -2.67 -5.33
C MET A 51 16.90 -1.29 -5.33
N ARG A 52 16.18 -0.94 -4.27
CA ARG A 52 15.42 0.32 -4.17
C ARG A 52 15.59 0.95 -2.81
N PRO A 53 15.60 2.28 -2.70
CA PRO A 53 15.60 2.94 -1.40
C PRO A 53 14.28 2.66 -0.66
N ASP A 54 14.30 2.69 0.67
CA ASP A 54 13.05 2.64 1.44
C ASP A 54 12.32 3.96 1.42
N SER A 55 13.08 5.03 1.49
CA SER A 55 12.54 6.39 1.48
C SER A 55 13.32 7.29 0.54
N LEU A 56 12.61 8.25 0.02
CA LEU A 56 13.06 9.29 -0.89
C LEU A 56 12.70 10.66 -0.30
N ARG A 57 13.47 11.67 -0.65
CA ARG A 57 13.15 13.07 -0.36
C ARG A 57 13.30 13.88 -1.63
N ALA A 58 12.35 14.75 -1.88
CA ALA A 58 12.34 15.61 -3.05
C ALA A 58 11.89 17.02 -2.68
N SER A 59 12.32 17.98 -3.50
CA SER A 59 11.71 19.31 -3.54
C SER A 59 11.04 19.50 -4.90
N ILE A 60 9.90 20.21 -4.93
CA ILE A 60 9.04 20.36 -6.11
C ILE A 60 8.72 21.82 -6.36
N ILE A 61 8.72 22.23 -7.62
CA ILE A 61 8.15 23.50 -8.11
C ILE A 61 6.97 23.14 -8.99
N CYS A 62 5.77 23.63 -8.63
CA CYS A 62 4.55 23.38 -9.39
C CYS A 62 4.31 24.48 -10.42
N LEU A 63 4.24 24.12 -11.69
CA LEU A 63 4.01 25.03 -12.81
C LEU A 63 2.79 24.56 -13.59
N PHE A 64 1.61 24.99 -13.13
CA PHE A 64 0.35 24.52 -13.69
C PHE A 64 -0.01 25.25 -14.99
N SER A 65 -0.84 24.64 -15.82
CA SER A 65 -1.48 25.24 -16.99
C SER A 65 -2.94 25.63 -16.67
N GLN A 66 -3.57 26.35 -17.60
CA GLN A 66 -5.00 26.67 -17.54
C GLN A 66 -5.91 25.44 -17.45
N ASN A 67 -5.44 24.26 -17.84
CA ASN A 67 -6.20 23.02 -17.75
C ASN A 67 -6.31 22.53 -16.31
N TYR A 68 -5.36 22.90 -15.44
CA TYR A 68 -5.38 22.52 -14.04
C TYR A 68 -6.39 23.34 -13.23
N HIS A 69 -6.40 24.66 -13.41
CA HIS A 69 -7.33 25.57 -12.71
C HIS A 69 -7.61 26.82 -13.53
N PRO A 70 -8.89 27.30 -13.60
CA PRO A 70 -9.30 28.44 -14.42
C PRO A 70 -8.61 29.77 -14.08
N SER A 71 -8.07 29.95 -12.89
CA SER A 71 -7.31 31.14 -12.52
C SER A 71 -5.93 31.24 -13.16
N ILE A 72 -5.45 30.13 -13.71
CA ILE A 72 -4.14 30.06 -14.40
C ILE A 72 -4.36 30.35 -15.87
N THR A 73 -3.73 31.39 -16.40
CA THR A 73 -3.93 31.86 -17.79
C THR A 73 -2.93 31.29 -18.76
N ARG A 74 -1.81 30.69 -18.29
CA ARG A 74 -0.79 30.14 -19.16
C ARG A 74 -1.25 28.85 -19.84
N SER A 75 -0.94 28.70 -21.13
CA SER A 75 -1.13 27.42 -21.84
C SER A 75 -0.16 26.34 -21.33
N ASN A 76 -0.41 25.06 -21.70
CA ASN A 76 0.52 24.00 -21.36
C ASN A 76 1.91 24.19 -21.99
N ASP A 77 2.00 24.73 -23.22
CA ASP A 77 3.27 25.06 -23.86
C ASP A 77 4.01 26.17 -23.11
N GLN A 78 3.29 27.19 -22.64
CA GLN A 78 3.88 28.26 -21.83
C GLN A 78 4.39 27.73 -20.49
N ALA A 79 3.64 26.80 -19.86
CA ALA A 79 4.07 26.12 -18.63
C ALA A 79 5.34 25.29 -18.89
N LYS A 80 5.45 24.63 -20.05
CA LYS A 80 6.66 23.90 -20.45
C LYS A 80 7.86 24.81 -20.61
N GLN A 81 7.71 25.91 -21.36
CA GLN A 81 8.81 26.87 -21.56
C GLN A 81 9.29 27.47 -20.23
N LEU A 82 8.35 27.73 -19.30
CA LEU A 82 8.71 28.20 -17.98
C LEU A 82 9.46 27.11 -17.18
N ALA A 83 9.01 25.85 -17.24
CA ALA A 83 9.69 24.73 -16.58
C ALA A 83 11.12 24.53 -17.11
N ASP A 84 11.31 24.59 -18.44
CA ASP A 84 12.63 24.50 -19.07
C ASP A 84 13.54 25.66 -18.62
N SER A 85 13.01 26.89 -18.53
CA SER A 85 13.72 28.07 -18.07
C SER A 85 14.14 27.95 -16.60
N VAL A 86 13.20 27.55 -15.71
CA VAL A 86 13.44 27.35 -14.28
C VAL A 86 14.48 26.26 -14.07
N LEU A 87 14.36 25.13 -14.76
CA LEU A 87 15.34 24.06 -14.68
C LEU A 87 16.75 24.53 -15.08
N THR A 88 16.83 25.34 -16.13
CA THR A 88 18.11 25.90 -16.59
C THR A 88 18.73 26.83 -15.55
N LEU A 89 17.95 27.72 -14.95
CA LEU A 89 18.40 28.61 -13.87
C LEU A 89 18.94 27.85 -12.66
N VAL A 90 18.22 26.81 -12.25
CA VAL A 90 18.62 25.95 -11.11
C VAL A 90 19.87 25.14 -11.46
N LYS A 91 19.94 24.53 -12.65
CA LYS A 91 21.10 23.71 -13.05
C LYS A 91 22.37 24.53 -13.24
N SER A 92 22.25 25.76 -13.73
CA SER A 92 23.41 26.66 -13.87
C SER A 92 23.90 27.29 -12.56
N GLY A 93 23.10 27.13 -11.47
CA GLY A 93 23.39 27.80 -10.20
C GLY A 93 23.07 29.29 -10.18
N ALA A 94 22.47 29.84 -11.24
CA ALA A 94 22.02 31.24 -11.31
C ALA A 94 20.91 31.53 -10.26
N MET A 95 20.20 30.51 -9.83
CA MET A 95 19.16 30.57 -8.81
C MET A 95 19.19 29.32 -7.94
N THR A 96 18.97 29.44 -6.64
CA THR A 96 18.77 28.24 -5.79
C THR A 96 17.39 27.63 -6.05
N PHE A 97 17.23 26.35 -5.71
CA PHE A 97 15.94 25.69 -5.88
C PHE A 97 14.84 26.35 -5.04
N GLU A 98 15.18 26.73 -3.81
CA GLU A 98 14.30 27.40 -2.85
C GLU A 98 13.83 28.77 -3.39
N GLN A 99 14.75 29.56 -3.93
CA GLN A 99 14.40 30.84 -4.59
C GLN A 99 13.48 30.62 -5.80
N ALA A 100 13.71 29.56 -6.57
CA ALA A 100 12.86 29.22 -7.71
C ALA A 100 11.47 28.77 -7.27
N VAL A 101 11.34 28.05 -6.15
CA VAL A 101 10.04 27.71 -5.55
C VAL A 101 9.27 28.99 -5.19
N GLU A 102 9.90 29.91 -4.46
CA GLU A 102 9.28 31.16 -3.99
C GLU A 102 8.82 32.06 -5.17
N GLN A 103 9.60 32.08 -6.24
CA GLN A 103 9.34 32.97 -7.36
C GLN A 103 8.36 32.39 -8.39
N PHE A 104 8.36 31.09 -8.62
CA PHE A 104 7.69 30.46 -9.76
C PHE A 104 6.62 29.44 -9.41
N SER A 105 6.63 28.84 -8.19
CA SER A 105 5.67 27.80 -7.87
C SER A 105 4.25 28.37 -7.74
N ASP A 106 3.31 27.73 -8.43
CA ASP A 106 1.88 28.08 -8.36
C ASP A 106 1.22 27.53 -7.09
N ASP A 107 1.86 26.58 -6.40
CA ASP A 107 1.33 26.03 -5.15
C ASP A 107 1.86 26.80 -3.97
N SER A 108 0.93 27.46 -3.24
CA SER A 108 1.27 28.26 -2.05
C SER A 108 1.76 27.41 -0.88
N GLN A 109 1.44 26.12 -0.85
CA GLN A 109 1.94 25.20 0.19
C GLN A 109 3.40 24.86 -0.08
N GLU A 110 3.78 24.64 -1.35
CA GLU A 110 5.16 24.44 -1.76
C GLU A 110 6.02 25.66 -1.42
N ALA A 111 5.51 26.87 -1.63
CA ALA A 111 6.20 28.10 -1.25
C ALA A 111 6.51 28.15 0.27
N ARG A 112 5.61 27.69 1.12
CA ARG A 112 5.83 27.64 2.58
C ARG A 112 6.88 26.65 3.04
N THR A 113 7.05 25.54 2.32
CA THR A 113 8.02 24.50 2.62
C THR A 113 9.30 24.64 1.80
N HIS A 114 9.44 25.73 1.04
CA HIS A 114 10.51 25.89 0.04
C HIS A 114 10.61 24.70 -0.93
N GLY A 115 9.45 24.12 -1.23
CA GLY A 115 9.29 22.96 -2.11
C GLY A 115 9.56 21.61 -1.47
N ASP A 116 10.10 21.54 -0.26
CA ASP A 116 10.50 20.29 0.37
C ASP A 116 9.30 19.44 0.79
N GLN A 117 9.24 18.21 0.26
CA GLN A 117 8.19 17.24 0.55
C GLN A 117 8.52 16.35 1.78
N GLY A 118 9.68 16.53 2.39
CA GLY A 118 10.16 15.66 3.45
C GLY A 118 10.49 14.24 2.96
N TRP A 119 10.74 13.35 3.91
CA TRP A 119 10.99 11.94 3.62
C TRP A 119 9.68 11.19 3.39
N GLN A 120 9.56 10.54 2.24
CA GLN A 120 8.40 9.72 1.85
C GLN A 120 8.85 8.30 1.52
N LEU A 121 8.00 7.32 1.80
CA LEU A 121 8.28 5.93 1.42
C LEU A 121 8.34 5.77 -0.11
N ASP A 122 9.15 4.83 -0.57
CA ASP A 122 9.19 4.42 -1.97
C ASP A 122 7.80 3.97 -2.46
N GLY A 123 7.31 4.61 -3.51
CA GLY A 123 5.94 4.46 -4.02
C GLY A 123 5.00 5.61 -3.65
N SER A 124 5.32 6.41 -2.62
CA SER A 124 4.42 7.50 -2.17
C SER A 124 4.43 8.73 -3.07
N TYR A 125 5.44 8.90 -3.90
CA TYR A 125 5.50 9.98 -4.88
C TYR A 125 4.64 9.74 -6.14
N GLY A 126 3.82 8.69 -6.15
CA GLY A 126 2.85 8.46 -7.22
C GLY A 126 3.48 8.34 -8.60
N ILE A 127 2.97 9.12 -9.55
CA ILE A 127 3.31 9.01 -10.98
C ILE A 127 4.77 9.30 -11.33
N PHE A 128 5.48 10.08 -10.53
CA PHE A 128 6.92 10.39 -10.78
C PHE A 128 7.88 9.61 -9.86
N ASN A 129 7.38 8.70 -9.03
CA ASN A 129 8.20 7.93 -8.10
C ASN A 129 9.36 7.19 -8.78
N GLU A 130 9.11 6.56 -9.93
CA GLU A 130 10.14 5.80 -10.66
C GLU A 130 11.26 6.71 -11.18
N GLN A 131 10.93 7.91 -11.68
CA GLN A 131 11.96 8.87 -12.09
C GLN A 131 12.79 9.33 -10.89
N LEU A 132 12.13 9.57 -9.76
CA LEU A 132 12.80 10.00 -8.54
C LEU A 132 13.73 8.90 -7.97
N VAL A 133 13.32 7.64 -8.03
CA VAL A 133 14.18 6.50 -7.65
C VAL A 133 15.43 6.44 -8.53
N ASN A 134 15.29 6.67 -9.83
CA ASN A 134 16.38 6.57 -10.79
C ASN A 134 17.27 7.82 -10.87
N ALA A 135 16.75 9.00 -10.51
CA ALA A 135 17.49 10.25 -10.52
C ALA A 135 18.70 10.20 -9.58
N ALA A 136 19.82 10.81 -9.92
CA ALA A 136 20.97 10.92 -9.02
C ALA A 136 20.66 11.86 -7.84
N ASN A 137 21.39 11.71 -6.73
CA ASN A 137 21.23 12.63 -5.60
C ASN A 137 21.61 14.06 -6.00
N GLY A 138 20.70 15.01 -5.77
CA GLY A 138 20.85 16.41 -6.19
C GLY A 138 20.41 16.70 -7.62
N GLU A 139 20.07 15.68 -8.40
CA GLU A 139 19.59 15.84 -9.78
C GLU A 139 18.23 16.53 -9.82
N SER A 140 18.09 17.47 -10.77
CA SER A 140 16.83 18.14 -11.06
C SER A 140 16.33 17.76 -12.47
N PHE A 141 15.03 17.50 -12.58
CA PHE A 141 14.37 17.11 -13.84
C PHE A 141 12.96 17.68 -13.93
N ILE A 142 12.39 17.66 -15.13
CA ILE A 142 11.00 18.06 -15.39
C ILE A 142 10.12 16.82 -15.48
N PHE A 143 8.94 16.90 -14.89
CA PHE A 143 7.88 15.90 -15.02
C PHE A 143 6.62 16.55 -15.59
N ALA A 144 6.11 16.02 -16.71
CA ALA A 144 4.85 16.48 -17.31
C ALA A 144 3.66 15.89 -16.56
N LEU A 145 2.71 16.72 -16.16
CA LEU A 145 1.48 16.28 -15.53
C LEU A 145 0.51 15.69 -16.57
N PRO A 146 -0.31 14.70 -16.18
CA PRO A 146 -1.35 14.17 -17.06
C PRO A 146 -2.35 15.25 -17.52
N ASN A 147 -3.01 15.02 -18.66
CA ASN A 147 -4.06 15.87 -19.22
C ASN A 147 -3.60 17.32 -19.46
N GLU A 148 -2.33 17.51 -19.79
CA GLU A 148 -1.76 18.86 -20.05
C GLU A 148 -1.97 19.84 -18.87
N ASN A 149 -2.00 19.35 -17.65
CA ASN A 149 -2.20 20.17 -16.46
C ASN A 149 -0.99 21.02 -16.05
N GLY A 150 0.12 20.90 -16.77
CA GLY A 150 1.35 21.63 -16.52
C GLY A 150 2.54 20.72 -16.25
N TYR A 151 3.52 21.22 -15.47
CA TYR A 151 4.79 20.57 -15.22
C TYR A 151 5.22 20.75 -13.78
N PHE A 152 5.91 19.73 -13.26
CA PHE A 152 6.73 19.87 -12.07
C PHE A 152 8.21 19.98 -12.45
N VAL A 153 8.94 20.87 -11.79
CA VAL A 153 10.39 20.80 -11.70
C VAL A 153 10.73 20.16 -10.38
N ILE A 154 11.39 19.00 -10.43
CA ILE A 154 11.63 18.14 -9.26
C ILE A 154 13.12 18.04 -9.03
N LYS A 155 13.57 18.23 -7.79
CA LYS A 155 14.94 17.97 -7.34
C LYS A 155 14.94 16.78 -6.38
N GLN A 156 15.69 15.75 -6.70
CA GLN A 156 15.93 14.64 -5.80
C GLN A 156 16.93 15.10 -4.72
N THR A 157 16.49 15.15 -3.44
CA THR A 157 17.28 15.73 -2.34
C THR A 157 17.77 14.69 -1.33
N GLY A 158 17.26 13.46 -1.39
CA GLY A 158 17.75 12.40 -0.51
C GLY A 158 17.18 11.02 -0.86
N LYS A 159 18.02 9.99 -0.67
CA LYS A 159 17.66 8.57 -0.76
C LYS A 159 18.28 7.81 0.39
N THR A 160 17.53 6.87 0.95
CA THR A 160 18.10 5.86 1.85
C THR A 160 18.93 4.85 1.05
N THR A 161 19.82 4.13 1.74
CA THR A 161 20.58 3.05 1.10
C THR A 161 19.63 2.04 0.47
N PRO A 162 19.84 1.68 -0.82
CA PRO A 162 18.98 0.72 -1.49
C PRO A 162 19.02 -0.65 -0.84
N VAL A 163 17.85 -1.27 -0.70
CA VAL A 163 17.67 -2.63 -0.21
C VAL A 163 16.91 -3.44 -1.26
N LYS A 164 17.02 -4.77 -1.20
CA LYS A 164 16.29 -5.64 -2.11
C LYS A 164 14.79 -5.61 -1.79
N LYS A 165 13.99 -5.25 -2.77
CA LYS A 165 12.53 -5.19 -2.69
C LYS A 165 11.91 -6.01 -3.81
N TYR A 166 10.68 -6.42 -3.61
CA TYR A 166 9.95 -7.31 -4.50
C TYR A 166 8.59 -6.72 -4.84
N ARG A 167 8.20 -6.88 -6.09
CA ARG A 167 6.84 -6.64 -6.57
C ARG A 167 6.19 -8.00 -6.77
N VAL A 168 5.13 -8.25 -6.01
CA VAL A 168 4.51 -9.57 -5.90
C VAL A 168 3.01 -9.44 -6.23
N ALA A 169 2.52 -10.31 -7.09
CA ALA A 169 1.09 -10.51 -7.27
C ALA A 169 0.62 -11.59 -6.31
N MET A 170 -0.39 -11.29 -5.51
CA MET A 170 -0.99 -12.23 -4.55
C MET A 170 -2.45 -12.46 -4.89
N VAL A 171 -2.89 -13.70 -4.73
CA VAL A 171 -4.29 -14.11 -4.83
C VAL A 171 -4.65 -14.82 -3.55
N THR A 172 -5.74 -14.39 -2.93
CA THR A 172 -6.31 -15.03 -1.74
C THR A 172 -7.67 -15.62 -2.05
N ARG A 173 -8.02 -16.68 -1.35
CA ARG A 173 -9.33 -17.30 -1.39
C ARG A 173 -9.68 -17.83 -0.01
N ASP A 174 -10.84 -17.42 0.49
CA ASP A 174 -11.36 -17.88 1.76
C ASP A 174 -11.54 -19.41 1.78
N ILE A 175 -11.21 -20.02 2.90
CA ILE A 175 -11.52 -21.41 3.18
C ILE A 175 -12.96 -21.45 3.68
N VAL A 176 -13.87 -21.84 2.81
CA VAL A 176 -15.27 -22.04 3.18
C VAL A 176 -15.55 -23.51 3.37
N TYR A 177 -16.27 -23.85 4.42
CA TYR A 177 -16.74 -25.22 4.63
C TYR A 177 -17.75 -25.59 3.56
N SER A 178 -17.75 -26.86 3.13
CA SER A 178 -18.78 -27.37 2.24
C SER A 178 -20.13 -27.47 2.98
N GLU A 179 -21.24 -27.37 2.23
CA GLU A 179 -22.59 -27.57 2.80
C GLU A 179 -22.67 -28.87 3.62
N ALA A 180 -22.09 -29.94 3.11
CA ALA A 180 -22.08 -31.25 3.82
C ALA A 180 -21.31 -31.17 5.16
N THR A 181 -20.26 -30.33 5.26
CA THR A 181 -19.55 -30.13 6.52
C THR A 181 -20.40 -29.30 7.49
N ASP A 182 -21.01 -28.22 7.01
CA ASP A 182 -21.90 -27.36 7.82
C ASP A 182 -23.10 -28.16 8.34
N GLU A 183 -23.77 -28.93 7.47
CA GLU A 183 -24.87 -29.80 7.87
C GLU A 183 -24.45 -30.83 8.94
N ARG A 184 -23.29 -31.48 8.77
CA ARG A 184 -22.78 -32.45 9.75
C ARG A 184 -22.54 -31.81 11.11
N VAL A 185 -21.90 -30.62 11.13
CA VAL A 185 -21.62 -29.90 12.38
C VAL A 185 -22.94 -29.43 13.03
N ARG A 186 -23.85 -28.90 12.25
CA ARG A 186 -25.19 -28.47 12.73
C ARG A 186 -25.99 -29.62 13.29
N ASN A 187 -26.01 -30.77 12.62
CA ASN A 187 -26.69 -31.96 13.09
C ASN A 187 -26.05 -32.50 14.35
N ALA A 188 -24.73 -32.53 14.45
CA ALA A 188 -24.03 -32.93 15.67
C ALA A 188 -24.37 -31.99 16.84
N ALA A 189 -24.35 -30.68 16.63
CA ALA A 189 -24.73 -29.71 17.66
C ALA A 189 -26.18 -29.86 18.13
N ASN A 190 -27.12 -30.04 17.17
CA ASN A 190 -28.53 -30.27 17.50
C ASN A 190 -28.75 -31.57 18.29
N THR A 191 -28.07 -32.66 17.91
CA THR A 191 -28.12 -33.93 18.62
C THR A 191 -27.57 -33.79 20.03
N PHE A 192 -26.42 -33.11 20.19
CA PHE A 192 -25.83 -32.84 21.50
C PHE A 192 -26.77 -32.02 22.38
N ALA A 193 -27.36 -30.94 21.86
CA ALA A 193 -28.30 -30.10 22.59
C ALA A 193 -29.59 -30.82 22.96
N ALA A 194 -30.10 -31.70 22.10
CA ALA A 194 -31.30 -32.49 22.38
C ALA A 194 -31.08 -33.56 23.47
N ALA A 195 -29.87 -34.11 23.53
CA ALA A 195 -29.51 -35.13 24.51
C ALA A 195 -29.14 -34.55 25.89
N ASN A 196 -28.72 -33.27 25.95
CA ASN A 196 -28.20 -32.62 27.17
C ASN A 196 -29.02 -31.34 27.45
N ARG A 197 -30.13 -31.46 28.14
CA ARG A 197 -31.12 -30.38 28.34
C ARG A 197 -30.85 -29.48 29.54
N THR A 198 -30.03 -29.92 30.47
CA THR A 198 -29.67 -29.16 31.67
C THR A 198 -28.23 -28.72 31.62
N ALA A 199 -27.87 -27.65 32.33
CA ALA A 199 -26.49 -27.15 32.37
C ALA A 199 -25.51 -28.21 32.88
N ALA A 200 -25.92 -29.02 33.87
CA ALA A 200 -25.09 -30.09 34.42
C ALA A 200 -24.84 -31.20 33.37
N GLU A 201 -25.88 -31.62 32.64
CA GLU A 201 -25.74 -32.60 31.55
C GLU A 201 -24.86 -32.09 30.44
N MET A 202 -25.01 -30.82 30.07
CA MET A 202 -24.16 -30.17 29.03
C MET A 202 -22.70 -30.13 29.48
N ASP A 203 -22.42 -29.72 30.71
CA ASP A 203 -21.05 -29.66 31.22
C ASP A 203 -20.39 -31.05 31.27
N ASP A 204 -21.12 -32.06 31.72
CA ASP A 204 -20.61 -33.43 31.80
C ASP A 204 -20.38 -34.05 30.44
N ALA A 205 -21.30 -33.83 29.48
CA ALA A 205 -21.14 -34.30 28.10
C ALA A 205 -20.00 -33.58 27.36
N ALA A 206 -19.91 -32.27 27.52
CA ALA A 206 -18.84 -31.47 26.91
C ALA A 206 -17.46 -31.91 27.41
N ARG A 207 -17.30 -32.19 28.68
CA ARG A 207 -16.05 -32.75 29.24
C ARG A 207 -15.71 -34.13 28.67
N LYS A 208 -16.70 -34.99 28.51
CA LYS A 208 -16.50 -36.32 27.94
C LYS A 208 -16.09 -36.27 26.47
N GLU A 209 -16.63 -35.32 25.72
CA GLU A 209 -16.34 -35.12 24.30
C GLU A 209 -15.16 -34.14 24.05
N ASN A 210 -14.51 -33.67 25.14
CA ASN A 210 -13.39 -32.72 25.09
C ASN A 210 -13.75 -31.40 24.40
N LEU A 211 -14.98 -30.92 24.57
CA LEU A 211 -15.48 -29.65 24.05
C LEU A 211 -15.19 -28.50 25.03
N ASN A 212 -14.93 -27.33 24.51
CA ASN A 212 -14.73 -26.11 25.29
C ASN A 212 -16.07 -25.55 25.79
N VAL A 213 -16.28 -25.49 27.10
CA VAL A 213 -17.43 -24.85 27.73
C VAL A 213 -17.10 -23.39 28.06
N ARG A 214 -17.91 -22.46 27.55
CA ARG A 214 -17.81 -21.03 27.89
C ARG A 214 -19.10 -20.60 28.60
N SER A 215 -18.95 -20.01 29.77
CA SER A 215 -20.07 -19.39 30.49
C SER A 215 -20.26 -17.95 29.98
N LEU A 216 -21.48 -17.61 29.62
CA LEU A 216 -21.86 -16.27 29.20
C LEU A 216 -22.89 -15.67 30.13
N MET A 217 -22.65 -14.45 30.59
CA MET A 217 -23.68 -13.69 31.31
C MET A 217 -24.52 -12.92 30.28
N VAL A 218 -25.80 -13.30 30.16
CA VAL A 218 -26.77 -12.61 29.29
C VAL A 218 -27.67 -11.76 30.17
N ILE A 219 -27.69 -10.44 29.90
CA ILE A 219 -28.62 -9.51 30.57
C ILE A 219 -29.65 -9.03 29.54
N SER A 220 -30.77 -8.49 30.00
CA SER A 220 -31.88 -8.06 29.14
C SER A 220 -31.52 -7.02 28.07
N SER A 221 -30.40 -6.32 28.26
CA SER A 221 -29.87 -5.35 27.31
C SER A 221 -28.77 -5.91 26.35
N THR A 222 -28.48 -7.22 26.39
CA THR A 222 -27.50 -7.84 25.50
C THR A 222 -28.06 -7.88 24.07
N PRO A 223 -27.51 -7.12 23.10
CA PRO A 223 -28.18 -6.92 21.80
C PRO A 223 -28.13 -8.12 20.87
N SER A 224 -27.20 -9.04 21.05
CA SER A 224 -27.10 -10.27 20.23
C SER A 224 -26.07 -11.24 20.83
N ILE A 225 -26.38 -12.54 20.77
CA ILE A 225 -25.44 -13.63 21.11
C ILE A 225 -24.68 -14.11 19.86
N ASN A 226 -25.02 -13.57 18.66
CA ASN A 226 -24.54 -14.07 17.37
C ASN A 226 -23.09 -13.67 16.99
N ASN A 227 -22.40 -12.89 17.80
CA ASN A 227 -20.99 -12.52 17.55
C ASN A 227 -19.99 -13.38 18.35
N MET A 228 -20.35 -14.60 18.68
CA MET A 228 -19.46 -15.57 19.33
C MET A 228 -19.14 -16.70 18.35
N ALA A 229 -18.36 -16.37 17.33
CA ALA A 229 -17.60 -17.33 16.53
C ALA A 229 -16.13 -17.28 16.95
#